data_ad85b4d7e595b98b8bde9fb1d5cc9373
#
_entry.id   ad85b4d7e595b98b8bde9fb1d5cc9373
#
_cell.length_a   1.000
_cell.length_b   1.000
_cell.length_c   1.000
_cell.angle_alpha   90.00
_cell.angle_beta   90.00
_cell.angle_gamma   90.00
#
_symmetry.space_group_name_H-M   'P 1'
#
loop_
_entity.id
_entity.type
_entity.pdbx_description
1 polymer ?
#
loop_
_entity_poly.entity_id
_entity_poly.type
_entity_poly.pdbx_seq_one_letter_code
_entity_poly.pdbx_strand_id
1 'polypeptide(L)' 'KPPLTTCKFLSVDVTGSAASVKLELHQNDTRIFTDYLSLYKFPDGWKIVGKIYYRH' A
#
# COMPACT_ATOMS: atom_id res chain seq x y z
N LYS A 1 -21.89 4.69 13.56
CA LYS A 1 -21.17 5.31 12.45
C LYS A 1 -19.83 4.64 12.25
N PRO A 2 -19.55 4.14 11.05
CA PRO A 2 -18.28 3.45 10.82
C PRO A 2 -17.10 4.42 10.98
N PRO A 3 -15.92 3.96 11.43
CA PRO A 3 -14.74 4.80 11.50
C PRO A 3 -14.31 5.22 10.12
N LEU A 4 -13.74 6.42 10.02
CA LEU A 4 -13.18 6.93 8.79
C LEU A 4 -11.81 6.29 8.57
N THR A 5 -11.67 5.53 7.49
CA THR A 5 -10.40 4.93 7.09
C THR A 5 -9.81 5.72 5.94
N THR A 6 -8.57 6.18 6.11
CA THR A 6 -7.84 6.91 5.08
C THR A 6 -6.54 6.19 4.76
N CYS A 7 -6.09 6.35 3.52
CA CYS A 7 -4.85 5.76 3.03
C CYS A 7 -3.91 6.88 2.60
N LYS A 8 -2.67 6.85 3.09
CA LYS A 8 -1.66 7.83 2.73
C LYS A 8 -0.50 7.12 2.06
N PHE A 9 -0.23 7.45 0.80
CA PHE A 9 0.92 6.92 0.08
C PHE A 9 2.18 7.67 0.49
N LEU A 10 3.19 6.94 0.95
CA LEU A 10 4.46 7.52 1.39
C LEU A 10 5.52 7.45 0.32
N SER A 11 5.56 6.36 -0.45
CA SER A 11 6.50 6.22 -1.55
C SER A 11 5.98 5.23 -2.58
N VAL A 12 6.32 5.49 -3.83
CA VAL A 12 6.04 4.60 -4.96
C VAL A 12 7.32 4.54 -5.79
N ASP A 13 7.83 3.34 -6.03
CA ASP A 13 9.05 3.13 -6.81
C ASP A 13 8.74 2.13 -7.90
N VAL A 14 8.99 2.52 -9.15
CA VAL A 14 8.66 1.71 -10.33
C VAL A 14 9.90 1.55 -11.18
N THR A 15 10.22 0.30 -11.54
CA THR A 15 11.26 -0.02 -12.50
C THR A 15 10.71 -1.06 -13.47
N GLY A 16 10.49 -0.64 -14.73
CA GLY A 16 9.93 -1.54 -15.73
C GLY A 16 8.58 -2.12 -15.28
N SER A 17 8.51 -3.45 -15.19
CA SER A 17 7.29 -4.16 -14.77
C SER A 17 7.20 -4.39 -13.26
N ALA A 18 8.18 -3.91 -12.50
CA ALA A 18 8.21 -4.11 -11.05
C ALA A 18 7.98 -2.81 -10.32
N ALA A 19 7.25 -2.87 -9.21
CA ALA A 19 7.01 -1.69 -8.40
C ALA A 19 6.88 -2.05 -6.93
N SER A 20 7.22 -1.09 -6.07
CA SER A 20 6.97 -1.18 -4.64
C SER A 20 6.24 0.07 -4.16
N VAL A 21 5.35 -0.11 -3.19
CA VAL A 21 4.57 0.97 -2.63
C VAL A 21 4.61 0.86 -1.11
N LYS A 22 4.88 1.99 -0.45
CA LYS A 22 4.76 2.10 1.00
C LYS A 22 3.59 3.03 1.29
N LEU A 23 2.67 2.59 2.11
CA LEU A 23 1.51 3.40 2.49
C LEU A 23 1.19 3.24 3.96
N GLU A 24 0.46 4.21 4.49
CA GLU A 24 -0.08 4.18 5.84
C GLU A 24 -1.60 4.11 5.77
N LEU A 25 -2.18 3.28 6.64
CA LEU A 25 -3.61 3.26 6.87
C LEU A 25 -3.91 3.92 8.21
N HIS A 26 -4.81 4.88 8.18
CA HIS A 26 -5.25 5.63 9.35
C HIS A 26 -6.72 5.40 9.58
N GLN A 27 -7.11 5.35 10.84
CA GLN A 27 -8.50 5.25 11.25
C GLN A 27 -8.76 6.36 12.26
N ASN A 28 -9.66 7.29 11.90
CA ASN A 28 -9.96 8.47 12.73
C ASN A 28 -8.67 9.22 13.12
N ASP A 29 -7.80 9.48 12.12
CA ASP A 29 -6.52 10.17 12.27
C ASP A 29 -5.47 9.42 13.11
N THR A 30 -5.71 8.16 13.45
CA THR A 30 -4.73 7.32 14.13
C THR A 30 -4.12 6.35 13.15
N ARG A 31 -2.79 6.36 13.04
CA ARG A 31 -2.08 5.41 12.18
C ARG A 31 -2.20 4.01 12.78
N ILE A 32 -2.78 3.09 12.03
CA ILE A 32 -2.97 1.71 12.49
C ILE A 32 -2.07 0.71 11.78
N PHE A 33 -1.75 0.94 10.50
CA PHE A 33 -0.87 0.06 9.74
C PHE A 33 0.10 0.85 8.89
N THR A 34 1.28 0.27 8.68
CA THR A 34 2.19 0.65 7.60
C THR A 34 2.33 -0.57 6.70
N ASP A 35 1.96 -0.42 5.44
CA ASP A 35 1.95 -1.52 4.47
C ASP A 35 3.05 -1.32 3.44
N TYR A 36 3.68 -2.44 3.07
CA TYR A 36 4.66 -2.50 1.98
C TYR A 36 4.10 -3.45 0.93
N LEU A 37 3.84 -2.94 -0.27
CA LEU A 37 3.26 -3.71 -1.36
C LEU A 37 4.30 -3.92 -2.45
N SER A 38 4.36 -5.14 -2.98
CA SER A 38 5.13 -5.45 -4.17
C SER A 38 4.14 -5.69 -5.31
N LEU A 39 4.37 -5.04 -6.45
CA LEU A 39 3.48 -5.14 -7.60
C LEU A 39 4.26 -5.56 -8.83
N TYR A 40 3.58 -6.22 -9.74
CA TYR A 40 4.14 -6.58 -11.02
C TYR A 40 3.14 -6.27 -12.13
N LYS A 41 3.65 -5.80 -13.27
CA LYS A 41 2.82 -5.50 -14.43
C LYS A 41 2.72 -6.73 -15.32
N PHE A 42 1.51 -7.29 -15.39
CA PHE A 42 1.15 -8.37 -16.29
C PHE A 42 0.53 -7.79 -17.56
N PRO A 43 0.31 -8.59 -18.62
CA PRO A 43 -0.32 -8.07 -19.84
C PRO A 43 -1.69 -7.42 -19.62
N ASP A 44 -2.43 -7.84 -18.62
CA ASP A 44 -3.76 -7.30 -18.28
C ASP A 44 -3.71 -6.23 -17.17
N GLY A 45 -2.53 -5.81 -16.74
CA GLY A 45 -2.37 -4.70 -15.81
C GLY A 45 -1.53 -4.99 -14.59
N TRP A 46 -1.43 -4.01 -13.72
CA TRP A 46 -0.67 -4.11 -12.47
C TRP A 46 -1.41 -4.93 -11.43
N LYS A 47 -0.69 -5.83 -10.77
CA LYS A 47 -1.27 -6.65 -9.69
C LYS A 47 -0.34 -6.68 -8.49
N ILE A 48 -0.93 -6.75 -7.30
CA ILE A 48 -0.18 -6.93 -6.07
C ILE A 48 0.24 -8.39 -5.99
N VAL A 49 1.55 -8.62 -5.89
CA VAL A 49 2.12 -9.97 -5.82
C VAL A 49 2.71 -10.29 -4.44
N GLY A 50 2.80 -9.29 -3.57
CA GLY A 50 3.27 -9.50 -2.20
C GLY A 50 2.86 -8.35 -1.31
N LYS A 51 2.70 -8.64 -0.01
CA LYS A 51 2.35 -7.63 0.97
C LYS A 51 2.92 -8.03 2.32
N ILE A 52 3.60 -7.08 2.97
CA ILE A 52 3.95 -7.16 4.37
C ILE A 52 3.46 -5.89 5.05
N TYR A 53 3.23 -5.97 6.34
CA TYR A 53 2.72 -4.82 7.06
C TYR A 53 3.19 -4.83 8.51
N TYR A 54 3.17 -3.65 9.10
CA TYR A 54 3.41 -3.48 10.53
C TYR A 54 2.17 -2.85 11.16
N ARG A 55 1.66 -3.47 12.20
CA ARG A 55 0.53 -2.92 12.96
C ARG A 55 1.06 -2.07 14.10
N HIS A 56 0.61 -0.83 14.13
CA HIS A 56 0.98 0.12 15.16
C HIS A 56 0.16 -0.02 16.44
#